data_76e960a3bc91a12350b58ba0c6714b32
#
_entry.id   76e960a3bc91a12350b58ba0c6714b32
#
_cell.length_a   1.000
_cell.length_b   1.000
_cell.length_c   1.000
_cell.angle_alpha   90.00
_cell.angle_beta   90.00
_cell.angle_gamma   90.00
#
_symmetry.space_group_name_H-M   'P 1'
#
loop_
_entity.id
_entity.type
_entity.pdbx_description
1 polymer ?
#
loop_
_entity_poly.entity_id
_entity_poly.type
_entity_poly.pdbx_seq_one_letter_code
_entity_poly.pdbx_strand_id
1 'polypeptide(L)'
;MGMALHELPLALFTTIAPIGAGAFVALCVAFFKGSFTESQLKAIDRYSIVPIIVALVGMACSVPHLTNANNAVNVLNTIGATPLANEMTAFGVFLVLACLYWIFGVAGGLKNMAFRRVFAAIVAIAAIVFAVFVGMAYALPTQQVWNTLWTPAQIIGIELFGGMVAGMIVLIMANADKGVENGTDTVLAGIAIFGFVVACVATCVIWYLGSVAASPVIDVAANAGSLIVFLVLFIVLACFFARLVFYGMQIGVGF
;
A
#
# COMPACT_ATOMS: atom_id res chain seq x y z
N MET A 1 22.45 -9.94 11.13
CA MET A 1 21.10 -10.55 11.09
C MET A 1 20.23 -10.21 12.31
N GLY A 2 20.76 -10.16 13.54
CA GLY A 2 19.97 -9.84 14.75
C GLY A 2 19.26 -8.48 14.72
N MET A 3 19.92 -7.41 14.28
CA MET A 3 19.30 -6.06 14.23
C MET A 3 18.17 -5.96 13.19
N ALA A 4 18.29 -6.59 12.02
CA ALA A 4 17.23 -6.55 11.00
C ALA A 4 15.94 -7.25 11.45
N LEU A 5 16.03 -8.28 12.29
CA LEU A 5 14.86 -8.96 12.85
C LEU A 5 14.16 -8.14 13.94
N HIS A 6 14.88 -7.24 14.62
CA HIS A 6 14.26 -6.29 15.55
C HIS A 6 13.37 -5.26 14.85
N GLU A 7 13.68 -4.91 13.60
CA GLU A 7 12.91 -3.97 12.79
C GLU A 7 11.79 -4.63 11.96
N LEU A 8 11.63 -5.96 12.08
CA LEU A 8 10.59 -6.69 11.37
C LEU A 8 9.17 -6.13 11.57
N PRO A 9 8.76 -5.72 12.79
CA PRO A 9 7.45 -5.10 13.02
C PRO A 9 7.23 -3.85 12.17
N LEU A 10 8.22 -2.99 12.06
CA LEU A 10 8.15 -1.77 11.24
C LEU A 10 8.15 -2.08 9.74
N ALA A 11 8.96 -3.07 9.31
CA ALA A 11 8.96 -3.51 7.91
C ALA A 11 7.60 -4.08 7.50
N LEU A 12 6.94 -4.85 8.37
CA LEU A 12 5.59 -5.35 8.13
C LEU A 12 4.57 -4.20 8.07
N PHE A 13 4.62 -3.26 9.01
CA PHE A 13 3.75 -2.11 9.01
C PHE A 13 3.89 -1.28 7.74
N THR A 14 5.09 -0.85 7.39
CA THR A 14 5.37 0.00 6.22
C THR A 14 5.10 -0.68 4.87
N THR A 15 4.87 -1.99 4.89
CA THR A 15 4.50 -2.77 3.70
C THR A 15 2.99 -3.03 3.68
N ILE A 16 2.44 -3.64 4.74
CA ILE A 16 1.07 -4.16 4.74
C ILE A 16 0.04 -3.03 4.83
N ALA A 17 0.28 -2.02 5.68
CA ALA A 17 -0.69 -0.94 5.85
C ALA A 17 -0.87 -0.09 4.58
N PRO A 18 0.20 0.34 3.86
CA PRO A 18 0.07 1.00 2.57
C PRO A 18 -0.59 0.12 1.49
N ILE A 19 -0.35 -1.19 1.46
CA ILE A 19 -1.03 -2.11 0.53
C ILE A 19 -2.54 -2.08 0.77
N GLY A 20 -2.99 -2.16 2.03
CA GLY A 20 -4.41 -2.04 2.35
C GLY A 20 -5.00 -0.70 1.94
N ALA A 21 -4.27 0.40 2.19
CA ALA A 21 -4.71 1.74 1.80
C ALA A 21 -4.78 1.91 0.27
N GLY A 22 -3.77 1.46 -0.44
CA GLY A 22 -3.67 1.53 -1.90
C GLY A 22 -4.77 0.76 -2.64
N ALA A 23 -5.39 -0.23 -2.01
CA ALA A 23 -6.56 -0.89 -2.60
C ALA A 23 -7.72 0.08 -2.88
N PHE A 24 -7.88 1.13 -2.07
CA PHE A 24 -8.87 2.18 -2.34
C PHE A 24 -8.49 3.06 -3.53
N VAL A 25 -7.20 3.23 -3.82
CA VAL A 25 -6.74 3.86 -5.07
C VAL A 25 -7.17 3.02 -6.27
N ALA A 26 -6.99 1.70 -6.21
CA ALA A 26 -7.43 0.78 -7.27
C ALA A 26 -8.95 0.81 -7.46
N LEU A 27 -9.73 0.76 -6.37
CA LEU A 27 -11.20 0.85 -6.44
C LEU A 27 -11.65 2.20 -7.01
N CYS A 28 -10.97 3.30 -6.65
CA CYS A 28 -11.24 4.61 -7.23
C CYS A 28 -11.07 4.58 -8.75
N VAL A 29 -9.93 4.09 -9.26
CA VAL A 29 -9.69 3.95 -10.71
C VAL A 29 -10.75 3.08 -11.36
N ALA A 30 -11.12 1.95 -10.73
CA ALA A 30 -12.14 1.05 -11.21
C ALA A 30 -13.51 1.74 -11.34
N PHE A 31 -13.93 2.56 -10.37
CA PHE A 31 -15.20 3.29 -10.44
C PHE A 31 -15.22 4.41 -11.48
N PHE A 32 -14.09 5.00 -11.82
CA PHE A 32 -14.03 6.04 -12.85
C PHE A 32 -14.08 5.45 -14.27
N LYS A 33 -13.48 4.28 -14.48
CA LYS A 33 -13.28 3.71 -15.82
C LYS A 33 -14.08 2.43 -16.07
N GLY A 34 -14.36 1.65 -15.04
CA GLY A 34 -15.10 0.40 -15.13
C GLY A 34 -16.61 0.57 -15.26
N SER A 35 -17.26 -0.54 -15.61
CA SER A 35 -18.70 -0.64 -15.72
C SER A 35 -19.20 -1.79 -14.84
N PHE A 36 -20.05 -1.49 -13.87
CA PHE A 36 -20.50 -2.46 -12.88
C PHE A 36 -22.02 -2.50 -12.79
N THR A 37 -22.57 -3.70 -12.63
CA THR A 37 -23.97 -3.89 -12.28
C THR A 37 -24.24 -3.50 -10.84
N GLU A 38 -25.50 -3.25 -10.48
CA GLU A 38 -25.89 -2.91 -9.09
C GLU A 38 -25.51 -4.02 -8.10
N SER A 39 -25.62 -5.29 -8.50
CA SER A 39 -25.21 -6.42 -7.67
C SER A 39 -23.70 -6.46 -7.42
N GLN A 40 -22.89 -6.17 -8.45
CA GLN A 40 -21.44 -6.07 -8.30
C GLN A 40 -21.03 -4.90 -7.40
N LEU A 41 -21.66 -3.73 -7.55
CA LEU A 41 -21.39 -2.59 -6.69
C LEU A 41 -21.68 -2.91 -5.21
N LYS A 42 -22.80 -3.57 -4.91
CA LYS A 42 -23.12 -4.03 -3.54
C LYS A 42 -22.09 -5.03 -3.01
N ALA A 43 -21.61 -5.93 -3.86
CA ALA A 43 -20.57 -6.89 -3.49
C ALA A 43 -19.21 -6.18 -3.24
N ILE A 44 -18.81 -5.23 -4.10
CA ILE A 44 -17.60 -4.41 -3.89
C ILE A 44 -17.71 -3.66 -2.57
N ASP A 45 -18.85 -3.02 -2.29
CA ASP A 45 -19.09 -2.31 -1.02
C ASP A 45 -18.89 -3.24 0.20
N ARG A 46 -19.42 -4.45 0.13
CA ARG A 46 -19.25 -5.44 1.19
C ARG A 46 -17.80 -5.87 1.36
N TYR A 47 -17.09 -6.17 0.27
CA TYR A 47 -15.72 -6.67 0.32
C TYR A 47 -14.67 -5.57 0.51
N SER A 48 -15.04 -4.28 0.41
CA SER A 48 -14.13 -3.18 0.71
C SER A 48 -13.72 -3.11 2.20
N ILE A 49 -14.32 -3.93 3.08
CA ILE A 49 -13.83 -4.18 4.44
C ILE A 49 -12.46 -4.89 4.45
N VAL A 50 -12.16 -5.72 3.44
CA VAL A 50 -10.92 -6.51 3.38
C VAL A 50 -9.68 -5.62 3.39
N PRO A 51 -9.55 -4.61 2.51
CA PRO A 51 -8.42 -3.69 2.56
C PRO A 51 -8.34 -2.87 3.86
N ILE A 52 -9.46 -2.56 4.50
CA ILE A 52 -9.46 -1.92 5.83
C ILE A 52 -8.82 -2.85 6.86
N ILE A 53 -9.20 -4.14 6.86
CA ILE A 53 -8.60 -5.14 7.76
C ILE A 53 -7.10 -5.29 7.47
N VAL A 54 -6.69 -5.33 6.20
CA VAL A 54 -5.27 -5.40 5.81
C VAL A 54 -4.50 -4.20 6.36
N ALA A 55 -5.02 -2.98 6.21
CA ALA A 55 -4.39 -1.77 6.74
C ALA A 55 -4.29 -1.80 8.28
N LEU A 56 -5.35 -2.26 8.97
CA LEU A 56 -5.35 -2.42 10.43
C LEU A 56 -4.35 -3.48 10.90
N VAL A 57 -4.24 -4.61 10.19
CA VAL A 57 -3.24 -5.65 10.50
C VAL A 57 -1.84 -5.08 10.34
N GLY A 58 -1.57 -4.35 9.25
CA GLY A 58 -0.30 -3.66 9.06
C GLY A 58 0.01 -2.72 10.22
N MET A 59 -0.95 -1.89 10.63
CA MET A 59 -0.79 -0.99 11.78
C MET A 59 -0.54 -1.78 13.08
N ALA A 60 -1.26 -2.86 13.32
CA ALA A 60 -1.08 -3.71 14.49
C ALA A 60 0.33 -4.32 14.57
N CYS A 61 0.96 -4.59 13.41
CA CYS A 61 2.34 -5.07 13.37
C CYS A 61 3.35 -4.06 13.95
N SER A 62 3.05 -2.75 13.97
CA SER A 62 3.93 -1.74 14.56
C SER A 62 3.90 -1.72 16.10
N VAL A 63 2.85 -2.26 16.72
CA VAL A 63 2.64 -2.19 18.19
C VAL A 63 3.79 -2.81 18.99
N PRO A 64 4.37 -3.97 18.62
CA PRO A 64 5.50 -4.54 19.36
C PRO A 64 6.75 -3.67 19.39
N HIS A 65 6.87 -2.72 18.46
CA HIS A 65 7.98 -1.77 18.40
C HIS A 65 7.82 -0.61 19.41
N LEU A 66 6.60 -0.37 19.90
CA LEU A 66 6.34 0.65 20.91
C LEU A 66 6.88 0.19 22.27
N THR A 67 7.92 0.85 22.77
CA THR A 67 8.48 0.57 24.11
C THR A 67 7.48 0.81 25.24
N ASN A 68 6.47 1.65 25.01
CA ASN A 68 5.38 1.90 25.95
C ASN A 68 4.08 2.24 25.18
N ALA A 69 3.16 1.28 25.12
CA ALA A 69 1.87 1.46 24.46
C ALA A 69 1.02 2.62 25.04
N ASN A 70 1.22 2.97 26.32
CA ASN A 70 0.53 4.09 26.95
C ASN A 70 0.95 5.45 26.36
N ASN A 71 2.12 5.52 25.72
CA ASN A 71 2.56 6.73 25.03
C ASN A 71 1.90 6.94 23.66
N ALA A 72 1.19 5.95 23.12
CA ALA A 72 0.48 6.10 21.86
C ALA A 72 -0.57 7.24 21.88
N VAL A 73 -1.21 7.46 23.04
CA VAL A 73 -2.14 8.58 23.23
C VAL A 73 -1.40 9.92 23.25
N ASN A 74 -0.18 9.97 23.79
CA ASN A 74 0.63 11.18 23.85
C ASN A 74 1.14 11.61 22.46
N VAL A 75 1.22 10.70 21.50
CA VAL A 75 1.58 11.01 20.10
C VAL A 75 0.58 11.99 19.51
N LEU A 76 -0.72 11.89 19.85
CA LEU A 76 -1.75 12.81 19.36
C LEU A 76 -1.54 14.26 19.85
N ASN A 77 -0.87 14.47 20.99
CA ASN A 77 -0.57 15.80 21.50
C ASN A 77 0.56 16.51 20.72
N THR A 78 1.26 15.77 19.84
CA THR A 78 2.39 16.27 19.05
C THR A 78 2.09 16.30 17.55
N ILE A 79 0.79 16.33 17.18
CA ILE A 79 0.35 16.47 15.78
C ILE A 79 0.92 17.75 15.18
N GLY A 80 1.52 17.64 14.00
CA GLY A 80 2.21 18.73 13.32
C GLY A 80 3.65 18.98 13.79
N ALA A 81 4.03 18.49 14.98
CA ALA A 81 5.35 18.71 15.55
C ALA A 81 6.31 17.53 15.32
N THR A 82 5.80 16.30 15.26
CA THR A 82 6.64 15.10 15.04
C THR A 82 6.20 14.30 13.82
N PRO A 83 7.16 13.74 13.06
CA PRO A 83 6.84 12.91 11.90
C PRO A 83 5.96 11.70 12.24
N LEU A 84 6.20 11.06 13.39
CA LEU A 84 5.40 9.93 13.88
C LEU A 84 3.94 10.32 14.15
N ALA A 85 3.70 11.49 14.77
CA ALA A 85 2.35 11.97 15.03
C ALA A 85 1.60 12.29 13.74
N ASN A 86 2.29 12.84 12.75
CA ASN A 86 1.73 13.13 11.44
C ASN A 86 1.35 11.85 10.69
N GLU A 87 2.21 10.81 10.75
CA GLU A 87 1.95 9.49 10.19
C GLU A 87 0.69 8.85 10.81
N MET A 88 0.63 8.82 12.14
CA MET A 88 -0.51 8.27 12.89
C MET A 88 -1.81 9.04 12.60
N THR A 89 -1.71 10.36 12.47
CA THR A 89 -2.87 11.20 12.10
C THR A 89 -3.34 10.91 10.68
N ALA A 90 -2.42 10.81 9.71
CA ALA A 90 -2.75 10.50 8.32
C ALA A 90 -3.40 9.10 8.22
N PHE A 91 -2.89 8.10 8.95
CA PHE A 91 -3.53 6.80 9.04
C PHE A 91 -4.94 6.88 9.64
N GLY A 92 -5.11 7.60 10.74
CA GLY A 92 -6.41 7.79 11.39
C GLY A 92 -7.43 8.45 10.45
N VAL A 93 -7.05 9.49 9.73
CA VAL A 93 -7.89 10.16 8.74
C VAL A 93 -8.26 9.20 7.60
N PHE A 94 -7.27 8.49 7.04
CA PHE A 94 -7.54 7.46 6.02
C PHE A 94 -8.53 6.41 6.54
N LEU A 95 -8.27 5.86 7.73
CA LEU A 95 -9.10 4.80 8.32
C LEU A 95 -10.55 5.25 8.54
N VAL A 96 -10.75 6.44 9.10
CA VAL A 96 -12.08 7.01 9.30
C VAL A 96 -12.82 7.16 7.96
N LEU A 97 -12.17 7.72 6.95
CA LEU A 97 -12.75 7.89 5.62
C LEU A 97 -13.07 6.55 4.95
N ALA A 98 -12.17 5.57 5.06
CA ALA A 98 -12.37 4.23 4.52
C ALA A 98 -13.53 3.49 5.23
N CYS A 99 -13.62 3.59 6.56
CA CYS A 99 -14.73 3.02 7.33
C CYS A 99 -16.06 3.71 6.99
N LEU A 100 -16.08 5.03 6.87
CA LEU A 100 -17.28 5.76 6.43
C LEU A 100 -17.70 5.34 5.02
N TYR A 101 -16.73 5.22 4.09
CA TYR A 101 -17.01 4.72 2.75
C TYR A 101 -17.66 3.35 2.79
N TRP A 102 -17.08 2.41 3.56
CA TRP A 102 -17.62 1.06 3.72
C TRP A 102 -19.03 1.05 4.32
N ILE A 103 -19.25 1.79 5.43
CA ILE A 103 -20.55 1.88 6.10
C ILE A 103 -21.61 2.44 5.14
N PHE A 104 -21.31 3.56 4.45
CA PHE A 104 -22.23 4.14 3.47
C PHE A 104 -22.53 3.19 2.31
N GLY A 105 -21.52 2.43 1.85
CA GLY A 105 -21.68 1.43 0.81
C GLY A 105 -22.65 0.32 1.22
N VAL A 106 -22.38 -0.31 2.36
CA VAL A 106 -23.20 -1.42 2.88
C VAL A 106 -24.61 -0.96 3.23
N ALA A 107 -24.77 0.26 3.74
CA ALA A 107 -26.07 0.88 4.01
C ALA A 107 -26.84 1.30 2.74
N GLY A 108 -26.25 1.14 1.56
CA GLY A 108 -26.86 1.53 0.29
C GLY A 108 -26.86 3.03 0.01
N GLY A 109 -26.03 3.81 0.69
CA GLY A 109 -25.88 5.26 0.50
C GLY A 109 -25.09 5.64 -0.75
N LEU A 110 -24.33 4.69 -1.35
CA LEU A 110 -23.50 4.93 -2.52
C LEU A 110 -24.20 4.55 -3.85
N LYS A 111 -25.52 4.68 -3.95
CA LYS A 111 -26.26 4.39 -5.19
C LYS A 111 -25.92 5.37 -6.32
N ASN A 112 -25.72 6.64 -5.98
CA ASN A 112 -25.33 7.64 -6.96
C ASN A 112 -23.86 7.45 -7.35
N MET A 113 -23.61 7.12 -8.63
CA MET A 113 -22.27 6.84 -9.12
C MET A 113 -21.34 8.06 -9.06
N ALA A 114 -21.86 9.28 -9.24
CA ALA A 114 -21.05 10.49 -9.09
C ALA A 114 -20.60 10.66 -7.64
N PHE A 115 -21.49 10.48 -6.66
CA PHE A 115 -21.15 10.54 -5.25
C PHE A 115 -20.14 9.45 -4.86
N ARG A 116 -20.36 8.20 -5.35
CA ARG A 116 -19.43 7.07 -5.14
C ARG A 116 -18.02 7.41 -5.63
N ARG A 117 -17.89 7.96 -6.86
CA ARG A 117 -16.60 8.36 -7.45
C ARG A 117 -15.90 9.42 -6.62
N VAL A 118 -16.62 10.46 -6.24
CA VAL A 118 -16.08 11.54 -5.40
C VAL A 118 -15.61 11.02 -4.05
N PHE A 119 -16.44 10.20 -3.39
CA PHE A 119 -16.06 9.64 -2.09
C PHE A 119 -14.86 8.69 -2.21
N ALA A 120 -14.85 7.80 -3.21
CA ALA A 120 -13.70 6.93 -3.48
C ALA A 120 -12.42 7.74 -3.78
N ALA A 121 -12.53 8.86 -4.50
CA ALA A 121 -11.39 9.74 -4.74
C ALA A 121 -10.85 10.39 -3.46
N ILE A 122 -11.74 10.81 -2.56
CA ILE A 122 -11.33 11.36 -1.25
C ILE A 122 -10.58 10.31 -0.44
N VAL A 123 -11.08 9.07 -0.38
CA VAL A 123 -10.41 7.97 0.33
C VAL A 123 -9.06 7.63 -0.33
N ALA A 124 -9.00 7.60 -1.67
CA ALA A 124 -7.77 7.33 -2.41
C ALA A 124 -6.70 8.42 -2.18
N ILE A 125 -7.10 9.69 -2.14
CA ILE A 125 -6.19 10.80 -1.80
C ILE A 125 -5.67 10.64 -0.37
N ALA A 126 -6.54 10.31 0.59
CA ALA A 126 -6.14 10.10 1.97
C ALA A 126 -5.18 8.90 2.10
N ALA A 127 -5.34 7.84 1.29
CA ALA A 127 -4.43 6.70 1.23
C ALA A 127 -3.04 7.15 0.75
N ILE A 128 -2.95 7.88 -0.36
CA ILE A 128 -1.68 8.39 -0.89
C ILE A 128 -1.00 9.34 0.13
N VAL A 129 -1.76 10.22 0.75
CA VAL A 129 -1.25 11.11 1.81
C VAL A 129 -0.70 10.30 2.97
N PHE A 130 -1.37 9.24 3.38
CA PHE A 130 -0.86 8.32 4.41
C PHE A 130 0.49 7.72 4.01
N ALA A 131 0.63 7.16 2.80
CA ALA A 131 1.90 6.61 2.32
C ALA A 131 3.03 7.65 2.30
N VAL A 132 2.73 8.89 1.92
CA VAL A 132 3.70 10.00 1.98
C VAL A 132 4.18 10.21 3.42
N PHE A 133 3.25 10.30 4.38
CA PHE A 133 3.61 10.52 5.79
C PHE A 133 4.35 9.34 6.41
N VAL A 134 4.01 8.09 6.04
CA VAL A 134 4.80 6.91 6.40
C VAL A 134 6.25 7.10 5.93
N GLY A 135 6.46 7.43 4.67
CA GLY A 135 7.81 7.65 4.14
C GLY A 135 8.55 8.82 4.80
N MET A 136 7.84 9.91 5.07
CA MET A 136 8.40 11.09 5.75
C MET A 136 8.79 10.81 7.21
N ALA A 137 8.12 9.87 7.88
CA ALA A 137 8.46 9.49 9.25
C ALA A 137 9.85 8.85 9.36
N TYR A 138 10.35 8.25 8.27
CA TYR A 138 11.70 7.66 8.19
C TYR A 138 12.73 8.60 7.55
N ALA A 139 12.31 9.64 6.83
CA ALA A 139 13.19 10.64 6.22
C ALA A 139 13.66 11.67 7.27
N LEU A 140 14.44 11.21 8.26
CA LEU A 140 14.90 12.03 9.38
C LEU A 140 16.32 12.57 9.14
N PRO A 141 16.62 13.84 9.51
CA PRO A 141 17.97 14.42 9.37
C PRO A 141 19.05 13.63 10.15
N THR A 142 18.66 12.91 11.21
CA THR A 142 19.56 12.06 12.00
C THR A 142 19.99 10.79 11.27
N GLN A 143 19.26 10.40 10.22
CA GLN A 143 19.53 9.22 9.42
C GLN A 143 19.79 9.63 7.96
N GLN A 144 20.99 10.10 7.67
CA GLN A 144 21.37 10.70 6.37
C GLN A 144 21.02 9.82 5.17
N VAL A 145 21.11 8.49 5.32
CA VAL A 145 20.80 7.52 4.26
C VAL A 145 19.31 7.53 3.90
N TRP A 146 18.44 7.74 4.89
CA TRP A 146 16.98 7.74 4.71
C TRP A 146 16.40 9.14 4.50
N ASN A 147 17.17 10.19 4.80
CA ASN A 147 16.75 11.59 4.61
C ASN A 147 16.80 11.98 3.11
N THR A 148 16.01 11.30 2.31
CA THR A 148 15.92 11.50 0.86
C THR A 148 14.47 11.38 0.41
N LEU A 149 14.15 11.98 -0.76
CA LEU A 149 12.83 11.82 -1.39
C LEU A 149 12.56 10.37 -1.86
N TRP A 150 13.59 9.54 -1.92
CA TRP A 150 13.44 8.13 -2.30
C TRP A 150 12.76 7.31 -1.20
N THR A 151 12.87 7.72 0.07
CA THR A 151 12.20 7.03 1.19
C THR A 151 10.67 7.11 1.06
N PRO A 152 10.01 8.26 0.95
CA PRO A 152 8.57 8.29 0.67
C PRO A 152 8.22 7.71 -0.72
N ALA A 153 9.07 7.88 -1.73
CA ALA A 153 8.84 7.29 -3.05
C ALA A 153 8.76 5.75 -2.99
N GLN A 154 9.61 5.11 -2.17
CA GLN A 154 9.56 3.66 -1.95
C GLN A 154 8.20 3.21 -1.39
N ILE A 155 7.69 3.91 -0.36
CA ILE A 155 6.42 3.56 0.27
C ILE A 155 5.24 3.77 -0.70
N ILE A 156 5.23 4.88 -1.45
CA ILE A 156 4.23 5.12 -2.51
C ILE A 156 4.30 4.03 -3.58
N GLY A 157 5.51 3.62 -3.98
CA GLY A 157 5.70 2.54 -4.93
C GLY A 157 5.10 1.21 -4.43
N ILE A 158 5.33 0.86 -3.17
CA ILE A 158 4.75 -0.34 -2.51
C ILE A 158 3.22 -0.22 -2.46
N GLU A 159 2.70 0.94 -2.08
CA GLU A 159 1.25 1.20 -2.03
C GLU A 159 0.61 1.03 -3.41
N LEU A 160 1.18 1.64 -4.45
CA LEU A 160 0.64 1.55 -5.81
C LEU A 160 0.73 0.11 -6.34
N PHE A 161 1.86 -0.57 -6.17
CA PHE A 161 2.00 -1.95 -6.62
C PHE A 161 1.06 -2.90 -5.88
N GLY A 162 1.22 -3.00 -4.57
CA GLY A 162 0.45 -3.94 -3.75
C GLY A 162 -1.03 -3.55 -3.63
N GLY A 163 -1.31 -2.25 -3.62
CA GLY A 163 -2.68 -1.72 -3.56
C GLY A 163 -3.49 -2.03 -4.81
N MET A 164 -2.88 -1.93 -6.02
CA MET A 164 -3.57 -2.34 -7.26
C MET A 164 -3.93 -3.83 -7.22
N VAL A 165 -3.00 -4.67 -6.76
CA VAL A 165 -3.25 -6.12 -6.60
C VAL A 165 -4.35 -6.37 -5.57
N ALA A 166 -4.29 -5.73 -4.40
CA ALA A 166 -5.30 -5.88 -3.36
C ALA A 166 -6.68 -5.40 -3.80
N GLY A 167 -6.77 -4.29 -4.54
CA GLY A 167 -8.01 -3.80 -5.11
C GLY A 167 -8.58 -4.75 -6.17
N MET A 168 -7.73 -5.34 -7.02
CA MET A 168 -8.17 -6.36 -7.98
C MET A 168 -8.72 -7.61 -7.26
N ILE A 169 -8.10 -8.03 -6.15
CA ILE A 169 -8.63 -9.13 -5.31
C ILE A 169 -10.04 -8.79 -4.82
N VAL A 170 -10.31 -7.56 -4.39
CA VAL A 170 -11.66 -7.13 -3.99
C VAL A 170 -12.64 -7.23 -5.16
N LEU A 171 -12.23 -6.81 -6.37
CA LEU A 171 -13.07 -6.91 -7.57
C LEU A 171 -13.37 -8.38 -7.93
N ILE A 172 -12.38 -9.26 -7.85
CA ILE A 172 -12.56 -10.71 -8.07
C ILE A 172 -13.51 -11.31 -7.02
N MET A 173 -13.32 -11.00 -5.75
CA MET A 173 -14.23 -11.47 -4.67
C MET A 173 -15.66 -10.99 -4.87
N ALA A 174 -15.84 -9.85 -5.49
CA ALA A 174 -17.15 -9.28 -5.83
C ALA A 174 -17.73 -9.81 -7.16
N ASN A 175 -17.05 -10.72 -7.87
CA ASN A 175 -17.36 -11.12 -9.25
C ASN A 175 -17.52 -9.91 -10.19
N ALA A 176 -16.68 -8.91 -9.99
CA ALA A 176 -16.69 -7.62 -10.69
C ALA A 176 -15.47 -7.43 -11.62
N ASP A 177 -14.62 -8.45 -11.75
CA ASP A 177 -13.44 -8.48 -12.59
C ASP A 177 -13.76 -8.17 -14.05
N LYS A 178 -14.86 -8.74 -14.58
CA LYS A 178 -15.37 -8.43 -15.94
C LYS A 178 -15.79 -6.97 -16.12
N GLY A 179 -16.12 -6.27 -15.06
CA GLY A 179 -16.45 -4.85 -15.11
C GLY A 179 -15.27 -3.94 -15.46
N VAL A 180 -14.05 -4.46 -15.41
CA VAL A 180 -12.80 -3.74 -15.69
C VAL A 180 -12.11 -4.19 -16.98
N GLU A 181 -12.60 -5.22 -17.69
CA GLU A 181 -12.04 -5.76 -18.95
C GLU A 181 -12.03 -4.75 -20.12
N ASN A 182 -12.70 -3.62 -20.00
CA ASN A 182 -12.75 -2.53 -20.99
C ASN A 182 -11.47 -1.66 -21.05
N GLY A 183 -10.32 -2.21 -20.66
CA GLY A 183 -9.03 -1.51 -20.60
C GLY A 183 -8.75 -0.86 -19.23
N THR A 184 -9.65 -0.97 -18.26
CA THR A 184 -9.42 -0.50 -16.88
C THR A 184 -8.41 -1.40 -16.17
N ASP A 185 -8.45 -2.71 -16.42
CA ASP A 185 -7.46 -3.71 -16.00
C ASP A 185 -6.04 -3.34 -16.46
N THR A 186 -5.90 -2.92 -17.73
CA THR A 186 -4.64 -2.44 -18.29
C THR A 186 -4.12 -1.20 -17.55
N VAL A 187 -5.01 -0.28 -17.18
CA VAL A 187 -4.63 0.91 -16.39
C VAL A 187 -4.20 0.51 -14.98
N LEU A 188 -4.94 -0.38 -14.32
CA LEU A 188 -4.58 -0.90 -12.99
C LEU A 188 -3.22 -1.62 -13.05
N ALA A 189 -3.00 -2.46 -14.05
CA ALA A 189 -1.72 -3.13 -14.28
C ALA A 189 -0.59 -2.12 -14.56
N GLY A 190 -0.84 -1.10 -15.35
CA GLY A 190 0.12 -0.03 -15.63
C GLY A 190 0.53 0.73 -14.37
N ILE A 191 -0.43 1.08 -13.51
CA ILE A 191 -0.16 1.73 -12.21
C ILE A 191 0.63 0.78 -11.29
N ALA A 192 0.29 -0.52 -11.27
CA ALA A 192 1.01 -1.51 -10.48
C ALA A 192 2.47 -1.63 -10.94
N ILE A 193 2.70 -1.75 -12.26
CA ILE A 193 4.05 -1.83 -12.84
C ILE A 193 4.85 -0.55 -12.52
N PHE A 194 4.23 0.62 -12.69
CA PHE A 194 4.85 1.89 -12.33
C PHE A 194 5.25 1.92 -10.85
N GLY A 195 4.33 1.55 -9.94
CA GLY A 195 4.59 1.45 -8.51
C GLY A 195 5.74 0.49 -8.19
N PHE A 196 5.76 -0.68 -8.84
CA PHE A 196 6.85 -1.65 -8.72
C PHE A 196 8.20 -1.05 -9.11
N VAL A 197 8.28 -0.42 -10.28
CA VAL A 197 9.52 0.21 -10.77
C VAL A 197 9.98 1.29 -9.80
N VAL A 198 9.08 2.15 -9.32
CA VAL A 198 9.39 3.20 -8.34
C VAL A 198 9.94 2.60 -7.05
N ALA A 199 9.29 1.55 -6.51
CA ALA A 199 9.75 0.88 -5.29
C ALA A 199 11.15 0.26 -5.47
N CYS A 200 11.39 -0.41 -6.60
CA CYS A 200 12.71 -1.01 -6.91
C CYS A 200 13.79 0.06 -7.06
N VAL A 201 13.54 1.10 -7.84
CA VAL A 201 14.52 2.20 -8.05
C VAL A 201 14.83 2.88 -6.73
N ALA A 202 13.80 3.23 -5.94
CA ALA A 202 13.98 3.86 -4.63
C ALA A 202 14.81 2.97 -3.69
N THR A 203 14.52 1.67 -3.65
CA THR A 203 15.29 0.70 -2.84
C THR A 203 16.75 0.65 -3.26
N CYS A 204 17.02 0.59 -4.57
CA CYS A 204 18.40 0.58 -5.11
C CYS A 204 19.15 1.88 -4.76
N VAL A 205 18.48 3.04 -4.88
CA VAL A 205 19.10 4.33 -4.55
C VAL A 205 19.39 4.44 -3.06
N ILE A 206 18.44 4.10 -2.19
CA ILE A 206 18.64 4.12 -0.73
C ILE A 206 19.78 3.18 -0.34
N TRP A 207 19.84 1.98 -0.92
CA TRP A 207 20.93 1.04 -0.70
C TRP A 207 22.28 1.61 -1.16
N TYR A 208 22.33 2.21 -2.36
CA TYR A 208 23.54 2.85 -2.88
C TYR A 208 24.02 3.98 -1.96
N LEU A 209 23.12 4.86 -1.52
CA LEU A 209 23.45 5.93 -0.56
C LEU A 209 23.97 5.37 0.76
N GLY A 210 23.40 4.27 1.24
CA GLY A 210 23.87 3.56 2.43
C GLY A 210 25.26 2.98 2.25
N SER A 211 25.56 2.41 1.09
CA SER A 211 26.89 1.85 0.78
C SER A 211 27.98 2.91 0.67
N VAL A 212 27.63 4.09 0.16
CA VAL A 212 28.58 5.23 0.04
C VAL A 212 28.81 5.92 1.38
N ALA A 213 27.75 6.05 2.22
CA ALA A 213 27.84 6.65 3.54
C ALA A 213 28.51 5.74 4.57
N ALA A 214 28.46 4.43 4.35
CA ALA A 214 29.16 3.46 5.20
C ALA A 214 30.68 3.58 4.97
N SER A 215 31.40 3.89 6.05
CA SER A 215 32.87 3.87 6.08
C SER A 215 33.41 2.52 5.52
N PRO A 216 34.64 2.45 4.96
CA PRO A 216 35.17 1.30 4.23
C PRO A 216 35.25 -0.05 4.99
N VAL A 217 34.70 -0.13 6.17
CA VAL A 217 34.67 -1.33 7.04
C VAL A 217 33.45 -2.24 6.77
N ILE A 218 32.44 -1.79 6.02
CA ILE A 218 31.28 -2.64 5.71
C ILE A 218 31.55 -3.38 4.41
N ASP A 219 31.56 -4.71 4.50
CA ASP A 219 31.75 -5.60 3.37
C ASP A 219 30.60 -5.43 2.35
N VAL A 220 30.87 -4.63 1.31
CA VAL A 220 29.92 -4.31 0.23
C VAL A 220 29.45 -5.58 -0.48
N ALA A 221 30.28 -6.63 -0.53
CA ALA A 221 29.96 -7.91 -1.15
C ALA A 221 28.88 -8.68 -0.36
N ALA A 222 28.95 -8.67 0.98
CA ALA A 222 27.94 -9.32 1.84
C ALA A 222 26.57 -8.64 1.74
N ASN A 223 26.55 -7.30 1.58
CA ASN A 223 25.31 -6.53 1.42
C ASN A 223 24.74 -6.65 0.00
N ALA A 224 25.59 -6.76 -1.04
CA ALA A 224 25.15 -7.00 -2.42
C ALA A 224 24.43 -8.36 -2.56
N GLY A 225 24.93 -9.40 -1.87
CA GLY A 225 24.29 -10.72 -1.84
C GLY A 225 22.87 -10.69 -1.29
N SER A 226 22.65 -9.99 -0.16
CA SER A 226 21.32 -9.85 0.44
C SER A 226 20.38 -9.03 -0.45
N LEU A 227 20.86 -7.97 -1.13
CA LEU A 227 20.07 -7.20 -2.07
C LEU A 227 19.65 -8.05 -3.28
N ILE A 228 20.57 -8.84 -3.85
CA ILE A 228 20.28 -9.73 -4.98
C ILE A 228 19.21 -10.77 -4.56
N VAL A 229 19.34 -11.39 -3.38
CA VAL A 229 18.33 -12.33 -2.87
C VAL A 229 16.97 -11.65 -2.70
N PHE A 230 16.94 -10.40 -2.18
CA PHE A 230 15.71 -9.63 -2.01
C PHE A 230 15.06 -9.30 -3.35
N LEU A 231 15.85 -8.86 -4.33
CA LEU A 231 15.38 -8.57 -5.69
C LEU A 231 14.86 -9.84 -6.38
N VAL A 232 15.56 -10.98 -6.24
CA VAL A 232 15.13 -12.26 -6.81
C VAL A 232 13.82 -12.72 -6.16
N LEU A 233 13.69 -12.65 -4.83
CA LEU A 233 12.44 -12.99 -4.13
C LEU A 233 11.30 -12.07 -4.57
N PHE A 234 11.56 -10.77 -4.75
CA PHE A 234 10.56 -9.81 -5.19
C PHE A 234 10.13 -10.05 -6.63
N ILE A 235 11.08 -10.40 -7.53
CA ILE A 235 10.80 -10.79 -8.91
C ILE A 235 10.00 -12.10 -8.95
N VAL A 236 10.37 -13.09 -8.14
CA VAL A 236 9.65 -14.38 -8.05
C VAL A 236 8.22 -14.17 -7.57
N LEU A 237 8.01 -13.35 -6.53
CA LEU A 237 6.67 -12.99 -6.06
C LEU A 237 5.87 -12.24 -7.12
N ALA A 238 6.47 -11.27 -7.80
CA ALA A 238 5.83 -10.54 -8.90
C ALA A 238 5.47 -11.46 -10.07
N CYS A 239 6.35 -12.37 -10.46
CA CYS A 239 6.09 -13.41 -11.46
C CYS A 239 4.99 -14.38 -11.02
N PHE A 240 4.98 -14.77 -9.74
CA PHE A 240 3.94 -15.63 -9.18
C PHE A 240 2.56 -14.96 -9.23
N PHE A 241 2.47 -13.69 -8.83
CA PHE A 241 1.21 -12.94 -8.93
C PHE A 241 0.79 -12.67 -10.38
N ALA A 242 1.73 -12.38 -11.29
CA ALA A 242 1.45 -12.27 -12.71
C ALA A 242 0.89 -13.60 -13.29
N ARG A 243 1.44 -14.75 -12.86
CA ARG A 243 0.93 -16.08 -13.22
C ARG A 243 -0.44 -16.36 -12.64
N LEU A 244 -0.70 -15.98 -11.38
CA LEU A 244 -2.05 -16.12 -10.79
C LEU A 244 -3.10 -15.32 -11.58
N VAL A 245 -2.78 -14.08 -11.97
CA VAL A 245 -3.65 -13.26 -12.82
C VAL A 245 -3.85 -13.92 -14.19
N PHE A 246 -2.77 -14.44 -14.81
CA PHE A 246 -2.84 -15.13 -16.09
C PHE A 246 -3.72 -16.40 -16.03
N TYR A 247 -3.58 -17.22 -15.01
CA TYR A 247 -4.43 -18.42 -14.83
C TYR A 247 -5.86 -18.04 -14.44
N GLY A 248 -6.07 -16.96 -13.68
CA GLY A 248 -7.41 -16.44 -13.40
C GLY A 248 -8.16 -16.01 -14.65
N MET A 249 -7.46 -15.47 -15.65
CA MET A 249 -8.03 -15.13 -16.95
C MET A 249 -8.35 -16.36 -17.82
N GLN A 250 -7.63 -17.47 -17.68
CA GLN A 250 -7.88 -18.70 -18.44
C GLN A 250 -9.06 -19.54 -17.93
N ILE A 251 -9.44 -19.41 -16.67
CA ILE A 251 -10.60 -20.13 -16.11
C ILE A 251 -11.93 -19.62 -16.70
N GLY A 252 -11.93 -18.44 -17.35
CA GLY A 252 -13.08 -17.89 -18.05
C GLY A 252 -13.29 -18.38 -19.49
N VAL A 253 -12.33 -19.11 -20.07
CA VAL A 253 -12.44 -19.71 -21.41
C VAL A 253 -12.78 -21.18 -21.20
N GLY A 254 -14.09 -21.47 -21.08
CA GLY A 254 -14.59 -22.82 -20.89
C GLY A 254 -14.08 -23.80 -21.94
N PHE A 255 -13.62 -24.95 -21.46
CA PHE A 255 -13.67 -26.20 -22.20
C PHE A 255 -15.03 -26.86 -21.93
#